data_081b3347befdf978304e00ac8e0816ad
#
_entry.id   081b3347befdf978304e00ac8e0816ad
#
_cell.length_a   1.000
_cell.length_b   1.000
_cell.length_c   1.000
_cell.angle_alpha   90.00
_cell.angle_beta   90.00
_cell.angle_gamma   90.00
#
_symmetry.space_group_name_H-M   'P 1'
#
loop_
_entity.id
_entity.type
_entity.pdbx_description
1 polymer ?
#
loop_
_entity_poly.entity_id
_entity_poly.type
_entity_poly.pdbx_seq_one_letter_code
_entity_poly.pdbx_strand_id
1 'polypeptide(L)'
;LSTAFDSVTLYGNDPDYRPDIYGKIGNSGVSICCLDDAKKLYSGFDLADPKTSVSMTINGPAPMLLGFFMNAAIDQQCEKYIIENKLAAAVEAKIQEIYKGREHLRPKYNADSLPAGNNGLGLMLLGVTGDQVLPADVYAVIKAKTLSTVRGTVQADILKEDQAQNTCIFSTEFALRLMGDVQEYF
;
A
#
# COMPACT_ATOMS: atom_id res chain seq x y z
N LEU A 1 -12.57 -2.12 7.38
CA LEU A 1 -11.66 -3.23 7.08
C LEU A 1 -10.63 -3.37 8.20
N SER A 2 -10.22 -4.60 8.49
CA SER A 2 -9.13 -4.87 9.44
C SER A 2 -8.10 -5.74 8.76
N THR A 3 -6.84 -5.34 8.84
CA THR A 3 -5.73 -6.05 8.19
C THR A 3 -4.68 -6.40 9.24
N ALA A 4 -4.37 -7.69 9.35
CA ALA A 4 -3.20 -8.19 10.06
C ALA A 4 -2.12 -8.56 9.04
N PHE A 5 -0.89 -8.23 9.33
CA PHE A 5 0.26 -8.52 8.48
C PHE A 5 1.03 -9.74 8.99
N ASP A 6 1.73 -10.41 8.10
CA ASP A 6 2.50 -11.59 8.45
C ASP A 6 3.84 -11.25 9.13
N SER A 7 4.54 -12.28 9.61
CA SER A 7 5.82 -12.10 10.28
C SER A 7 6.88 -11.51 9.36
N VAL A 8 6.87 -11.81 8.06
CA VAL A 8 7.85 -11.28 7.09
C VAL A 8 7.67 -9.77 6.95
N THR A 9 6.43 -9.30 6.81
CA THR A 9 6.09 -7.87 6.79
C THR A 9 6.43 -7.20 8.12
N LEU A 10 6.12 -7.86 9.25
CA LEU A 10 6.40 -7.35 10.60
C LEU A 10 7.90 -7.09 10.83
N TYR A 11 8.76 -7.94 10.27
CA TYR A 11 10.21 -7.78 10.34
C TYR A 11 10.79 -6.83 9.29
N GLY A 12 9.97 -6.27 8.40
CA GLY A 12 10.43 -5.43 7.31
C GLY A 12 11.27 -6.17 6.26
N ASN A 13 11.05 -7.46 6.12
CA ASN A 13 11.73 -8.30 5.14
C ASN A 13 10.89 -8.48 3.87
N ASP A 14 11.58 -8.73 2.76
CA ASP A 14 10.94 -9.16 1.53
C ASP A 14 10.69 -10.69 1.55
N PRO A 15 9.59 -11.15 0.91
CA PRO A 15 9.36 -12.57 0.74
C PRO A 15 10.43 -13.20 -0.16
N ASP A 16 10.88 -14.42 0.20
CA ASP A 16 11.90 -15.16 -0.54
C ASP A 16 11.66 -16.66 -0.37
N TYR A 17 12.28 -17.47 -1.22
CA TYR A 17 12.24 -18.94 -1.17
C TYR A 17 13.24 -19.55 -0.17
N ARG A 18 13.76 -18.79 0.74
CA ARG A 18 14.71 -19.27 1.74
C ARG A 18 14.07 -20.25 2.71
N PRO A 19 14.77 -21.32 3.12
CA PRO A 19 14.22 -22.33 4.04
C PRO A 19 13.77 -21.77 5.41
N ASP A 20 14.43 -20.71 5.89
CA ASP A 20 14.16 -20.10 7.18
C ASP A 20 12.85 -19.29 7.22
N ILE A 21 12.36 -18.85 6.06
CA ILE A 21 11.08 -18.13 5.94
C ILE A 21 10.01 -18.91 5.17
N TYR A 22 10.38 -20.05 4.60
CA TYR A 22 9.42 -20.91 3.92
C TYR A 22 8.28 -21.33 4.85
N GLY A 23 7.05 -21.19 4.39
CA GLY A 23 5.85 -21.47 5.19
C GLY A 23 5.48 -20.39 6.20
N LYS A 24 6.27 -19.32 6.34
CA LYS A 24 5.95 -18.17 7.20
C LYS A 24 5.29 -17.03 6.42
N ILE A 25 5.53 -16.97 5.12
CA ILE A 25 4.95 -15.95 4.23
C ILE A 25 3.44 -16.19 4.13
N GLY A 26 2.66 -15.18 4.51
CA GLY A 26 1.19 -15.23 4.48
C GLY A 26 0.54 -16.12 5.55
N ASN A 27 1.29 -16.73 6.47
CA ASN A 27 0.75 -17.69 7.42
C ASN A 27 -0.04 -17.03 8.57
N SER A 28 0.46 -15.93 9.11
CA SER A 28 -0.17 -15.22 10.26
C SER A 28 -0.82 -13.90 9.88
N GLY A 29 -0.91 -13.61 8.60
CA GLY A 29 -1.45 -12.36 8.06
C GLY A 29 -1.03 -12.15 6.62
N VAL A 30 -1.27 -10.97 6.08
CA VAL A 30 -0.97 -10.64 4.69
C VAL A 30 0.50 -10.22 4.56
N SER A 31 1.18 -10.75 3.53
CA SER A 31 2.54 -10.33 3.18
C SER A 31 2.52 -9.12 2.26
N ILE A 32 3.09 -8.01 2.69
CA ILE A 32 3.16 -6.75 1.95
C ILE A 32 4.60 -6.24 2.00
N CYS A 33 5.27 -6.18 0.87
CA CYS A 33 6.65 -5.69 0.79
C CYS A 33 6.80 -4.42 -0.07
N CYS A 34 5.77 -4.08 -0.86
CA CYS A 34 5.80 -2.90 -1.72
C CYS A 34 4.40 -2.26 -1.87
N LEU A 35 4.38 -1.08 -2.49
CA LEU A 35 3.13 -0.35 -2.75
C LEU A 35 2.14 -1.15 -3.61
N ASP A 36 2.62 -1.90 -4.61
CA ASP A 36 1.74 -2.67 -5.49
C ASP A 36 1.02 -3.81 -4.76
N ASP A 37 1.64 -4.38 -3.72
CA ASP A 37 0.97 -5.37 -2.87
C ASP A 37 -0.17 -4.72 -2.08
N ALA A 38 0.03 -3.52 -1.55
CA ALA A 38 -1.03 -2.77 -0.88
C ALA A 38 -2.16 -2.39 -1.85
N LYS A 39 -1.86 -2.02 -3.09
CA LYS A 39 -2.87 -1.78 -4.14
C LYS A 39 -3.69 -3.04 -4.44
N LYS A 40 -3.04 -4.20 -4.54
CA LYS A 40 -3.72 -5.49 -4.73
C LYS A 40 -4.58 -5.85 -3.52
N LEU A 41 -4.06 -5.68 -2.30
CA LEU A 41 -4.77 -5.99 -1.06
C LEU A 41 -6.07 -5.19 -0.93
N TYR A 42 -6.02 -3.90 -1.21
CA TYR A 42 -7.15 -2.99 -1.06
C TYR A 42 -7.94 -2.80 -2.37
N SER A 43 -7.66 -3.57 -3.41
CA SER A 43 -8.38 -3.44 -4.68
C SER A 43 -9.88 -3.69 -4.51
N GLY A 44 -10.69 -2.87 -5.21
CA GLY A 44 -12.13 -2.95 -5.13
C GLY A 44 -12.77 -2.30 -3.89
N PHE A 45 -11.97 -1.84 -2.92
CA PHE A 45 -12.43 -1.02 -1.80
C PHE A 45 -12.00 0.43 -2.06
N ASP A 46 -12.95 1.32 -2.22
CA ASP A 46 -12.65 2.76 -2.33
C ASP A 46 -12.17 3.29 -0.98
N LEU A 47 -10.87 3.49 -0.84
CA LEU A 47 -10.24 3.91 0.41
C LEU A 47 -10.58 5.35 0.81
N ALA A 48 -11.04 6.18 -0.12
CA ALA A 48 -11.50 7.55 0.14
C ALA A 48 -13.03 7.65 0.31
N ASP A 49 -13.77 6.55 0.27
CA ASP A 49 -15.20 6.55 0.58
C ASP A 49 -15.41 6.83 2.08
N PRO A 50 -16.30 7.75 2.47
CA PRO A 50 -16.58 8.05 3.88
C PRO A 50 -17.04 6.85 4.72
N LYS A 51 -17.53 5.79 4.09
CA LYS A 51 -17.93 4.54 4.74
C LYS A 51 -16.78 3.53 4.87
N THR A 52 -15.63 3.79 4.25
CA THR A 52 -14.45 2.94 4.34
C THR A 52 -13.51 3.46 5.41
N SER A 53 -13.08 2.56 6.27
CA SER A 53 -12.00 2.78 7.23
C SER A 53 -11.16 1.53 7.33
N VAL A 54 -9.83 1.65 7.37
CA VAL A 54 -8.91 0.52 7.44
C VAL A 54 -8.15 0.57 8.75
N SER A 55 -8.17 -0.54 9.48
CA SER A 55 -7.36 -0.74 10.68
C SER A 55 -6.19 -1.66 10.33
N MET A 56 -4.98 -1.18 10.55
CA MET A 56 -3.74 -1.90 10.25
C MET A 56 -3.02 -2.25 11.55
N THR A 57 -2.86 -3.55 11.82
CA THR A 57 -2.14 -4.05 12.97
C THR A 57 -0.72 -4.41 12.55
N ILE A 58 0.22 -3.57 12.93
CA ILE A 58 1.65 -3.67 12.63
C ILE A 58 2.43 -2.99 13.77
N ASN A 59 3.75 -3.12 13.82
CA ASN A 59 4.57 -2.46 14.83
C ASN A 59 5.70 -1.65 14.20
N GLY A 60 6.95 -2.16 14.18
CA GLY A 60 8.10 -1.43 13.67
C GLY A 60 7.90 -0.83 12.27
N PRO A 61 7.38 -1.58 11.28
CA PRO A 61 7.14 -1.06 9.92
C PRO A 61 5.89 -0.18 9.77
N ALA A 62 5.24 0.25 10.84
CA ALA A 62 4.01 1.05 10.78
C ALA A 62 4.09 2.26 9.83
N PRO A 63 5.15 3.08 9.80
CA PRO A 63 5.24 4.19 8.87
C PRO A 63 5.31 3.77 7.41
N MET A 64 5.95 2.63 7.10
CA MET A 64 6.01 2.09 5.74
C MET A 64 4.62 1.65 5.27
N LEU A 65 3.91 0.88 6.10
CA LEU A 65 2.56 0.42 5.78
C LEU A 65 1.57 1.58 5.67
N LEU A 66 1.70 2.59 6.52
CA LEU A 66 0.92 3.82 6.43
C LEU A 66 1.20 4.55 5.10
N GLY A 67 2.46 4.65 4.70
CA GLY A 67 2.87 5.21 3.42
C GLY A 67 2.28 4.45 2.24
N PHE A 68 2.33 3.12 2.25
CA PHE A 68 1.70 2.28 1.22
C PHE A 68 0.19 2.46 1.17
N PHE A 69 -0.47 2.50 2.31
CA PHE A 69 -1.93 2.71 2.41
C PHE A 69 -2.35 4.07 1.83
N MET A 70 -1.68 5.15 2.23
CA MET A 70 -1.98 6.48 1.71
C MET A 70 -1.75 6.59 0.20
N ASN A 71 -0.64 6.05 -0.30
CA ASN A 71 -0.34 6.07 -1.73
C ASN A 71 -1.29 5.17 -2.53
N ALA A 72 -1.68 4.02 -2.01
CA ALA A 72 -2.70 3.19 -2.64
C ALA A 72 -4.05 3.93 -2.75
N ALA A 73 -4.44 4.67 -1.71
CA ALA A 73 -5.65 5.49 -1.75
C ALA A 73 -5.56 6.62 -2.79
N ILE A 74 -4.42 7.31 -2.86
CA ILE A 74 -4.20 8.36 -3.86
C ILE A 74 -4.30 7.78 -5.27
N ASP A 75 -3.64 6.66 -5.53
CA ASP A 75 -3.64 6.03 -6.84
C ASP A 75 -5.04 5.50 -7.25
N GLN A 76 -5.86 5.04 -6.30
CA GLN A 76 -7.26 4.74 -6.57
C GLN A 76 -8.05 5.96 -7.03
N GLN A 77 -7.83 7.12 -6.43
CA GLN A 77 -8.50 8.36 -6.85
C GLN A 77 -7.94 8.88 -8.20
N CYS A 78 -6.65 8.69 -8.46
CA CYS A 78 -6.07 8.94 -9.79
C CYS A 78 -6.70 8.03 -10.85
N GLU A 79 -6.89 6.74 -10.55
CA GLU A 79 -7.57 5.80 -11.45
C GLU A 79 -9.00 6.24 -11.78
N LYS A 80 -9.78 6.66 -10.78
CA LYS A 80 -11.13 7.22 -10.99
C LYS A 80 -11.09 8.43 -11.92
N TYR A 81 -10.18 9.37 -11.66
CA TYR A 81 -10.00 10.54 -12.51
C TYR A 81 -9.66 10.16 -13.95
N ILE A 82 -8.77 9.20 -14.16
CA ILE A 82 -8.38 8.68 -15.48
C ILE A 82 -9.59 8.12 -16.21
N ILE A 83 -10.42 7.32 -15.54
CA ILE A 83 -11.62 6.72 -16.11
C ILE A 83 -12.65 7.78 -16.47
N GLU A 84 -12.97 8.67 -15.53
CA GLU A 84 -13.97 9.74 -15.69
C GLU A 84 -13.62 10.68 -16.85
N ASN A 85 -12.33 10.98 -17.04
CA ASN A 85 -11.82 11.85 -18.10
C ASN A 85 -11.43 11.11 -19.38
N LYS A 86 -11.69 9.80 -19.48
CA LYS A 86 -11.40 8.95 -20.65
C LYS A 86 -9.91 8.96 -21.06
N LEU A 87 -9.02 9.03 -20.07
CA LEU A 87 -7.57 9.11 -20.28
C LEU A 87 -6.89 7.74 -20.29
N ALA A 88 -7.62 6.64 -20.13
CA ALA A 88 -7.06 5.30 -19.96
C ALA A 88 -6.07 4.90 -21.06
N ALA A 89 -6.39 5.19 -22.35
CA ALA A 89 -5.49 4.86 -23.46
C ALA A 89 -4.18 5.68 -23.42
N ALA A 90 -4.27 6.97 -23.09
CA ALA A 90 -3.09 7.84 -22.98
C ALA A 90 -2.20 7.44 -21.81
N VAL A 91 -2.81 7.08 -20.67
CA VAL A 91 -2.09 6.59 -19.48
C VAL A 91 -1.43 5.24 -19.79
N GLU A 92 -2.12 4.32 -20.43
CA GLU A 92 -1.54 3.03 -20.81
C GLU A 92 -0.33 3.21 -21.75
N ALA A 93 -0.40 4.14 -22.72
CA ALA A 93 0.74 4.45 -23.58
C ALA A 93 1.96 4.98 -22.78
N LYS A 94 1.73 5.82 -21.77
CA LYS A 94 2.80 6.27 -20.87
C LYS A 94 3.39 5.11 -20.06
N ILE A 95 2.56 4.22 -19.54
CA ILE A 95 3.01 3.05 -18.78
C ILE A 95 3.87 2.15 -19.68
N GLN A 96 3.44 1.92 -20.93
CA GLN A 96 4.21 1.14 -21.90
C GLN A 96 5.58 1.79 -22.18
N GLU A 97 5.65 3.12 -22.29
CA GLU A 97 6.93 3.80 -22.47
C GLU A 97 7.84 3.68 -21.23
N ILE A 98 7.28 3.77 -20.00
CA ILE A 98 8.03 3.55 -18.75
C ILE A 98 8.63 2.14 -18.69
N TYR A 99 7.91 1.13 -19.17
CA TYR A 99 8.35 -0.27 -19.14
C TYR A 99 9.01 -0.75 -20.44
N LYS A 100 9.26 0.13 -21.41
CA LYS A 100 9.87 -0.21 -22.69
C LYS A 100 11.20 -0.94 -22.52
N GLY A 101 11.30 -2.12 -23.12
CA GLY A 101 12.47 -3.01 -23.01
C GLY A 101 12.54 -3.81 -21.70
N ARG A 102 11.58 -3.64 -20.80
CA ARG A 102 11.45 -4.39 -19.53
C ARG A 102 10.00 -4.69 -19.19
N GLU A 103 9.19 -4.96 -20.18
CA GLU A 103 7.74 -5.20 -20.07
C GLU A 103 7.42 -6.37 -19.13
N HIS A 104 8.32 -7.34 -19.04
CA HIS A 104 8.22 -8.50 -18.14
C HIS A 104 8.32 -8.15 -16.64
N LEU A 105 8.84 -6.96 -16.31
CA LEU A 105 8.93 -6.48 -14.92
C LEU A 105 7.68 -5.73 -14.46
N ARG A 106 6.75 -5.39 -15.38
CA ARG A 106 5.51 -4.72 -15.00
C ARG A 106 4.68 -5.62 -14.08
N PRO A 107 4.36 -5.18 -12.85
CA PRO A 107 3.54 -5.94 -11.93
C PRO A 107 2.15 -6.21 -12.51
N LYS A 108 1.62 -7.39 -12.17
CA LYS A 108 0.28 -7.84 -12.61
C LYS A 108 -0.50 -8.36 -11.43
N TYR A 109 -1.81 -8.33 -11.55
CA TYR A 109 -2.68 -9.10 -10.68
C TYR A 109 -2.67 -10.56 -11.12
N ASN A 110 -2.31 -11.47 -10.23
CA ASN A 110 -1.95 -12.85 -10.59
C ASN A 110 -3.12 -13.85 -10.50
N ALA A 111 -4.35 -13.39 -10.53
CA ALA A 111 -5.52 -14.27 -10.59
C ALA A 111 -6.17 -14.21 -11.97
N ASP A 112 -6.79 -15.32 -12.39
CA ASP A 112 -7.49 -15.41 -13.68
C ASP A 112 -8.74 -14.53 -13.72
N SER A 113 -9.31 -14.22 -12.56
CA SER A 113 -10.47 -13.33 -12.42
C SER A 113 -10.44 -12.60 -11.07
N LEU A 114 -11.11 -11.46 -11.03
CA LEU A 114 -11.34 -10.75 -9.77
C LEU A 114 -12.36 -11.50 -8.91
N PRO A 115 -12.22 -11.47 -7.57
CA PRO A 115 -13.23 -11.99 -6.67
C PRO A 115 -14.61 -11.35 -6.91
N ALA A 116 -15.68 -12.07 -6.62
CA ALA A 116 -17.02 -11.54 -6.73
C ALA A 116 -17.19 -10.24 -5.91
N GLY A 117 -17.69 -9.21 -6.55
CA GLY A 117 -17.86 -7.88 -5.94
C GLY A 117 -16.63 -6.97 -6.00
N ASN A 118 -15.47 -7.45 -6.43
CA ASN A 118 -14.30 -6.61 -6.67
C ASN A 118 -14.34 -6.04 -8.10
N ASN A 119 -14.38 -4.73 -8.22
CA ASN A 119 -14.42 -4.02 -9.51
C ASN A 119 -13.04 -3.68 -10.08
N GLY A 120 -11.96 -4.09 -9.41
CA GLY A 120 -10.59 -3.85 -9.84
C GLY A 120 -10.03 -2.46 -9.52
N LEU A 121 -10.76 -1.62 -8.78
CA LEU A 121 -10.27 -0.30 -8.39
C LEU A 121 -8.91 -0.42 -7.67
N GLY A 122 -7.91 0.32 -8.14
CA GLY A 122 -6.54 0.29 -7.62
C GLY A 122 -5.59 -0.59 -8.42
N LEU A 123 -6.05 -1.33 -9.42
CA LEU A 123 -5.20 -2.24 -10.21
C LEU A 123 -4.70 -1.64 -11.53
N MET A 124 -5.28 -0.53 -12.00
CA MET A 124 -4.88 0.10 -13.26
C MET A 124 -3.44 0.62 -13.20
N LEU A 125 -3.03 1.16 -12.05
CA LEU A 125 -1.72 1.79 -11.85
C LEU A 125 -0.71 0.84 -11.18
N LEU A 126 -0.82 -0.48 -11.36
CA LEU A 126 0.22 -1.40 -10.90
C LEU A 126 1.54 -1.11 -11.61
N GLY A 127 2.61 -0.98 -10.81
CA GLY A 127 3.96 -0.67 -11.27
C GLY A 127 4.26 0.80 -11.53
N VAL A 128 3.26 1.67 -11.42
CA VAL A 128 3.41 3.13 -11.54
C VAL A 128 2.57 3.84 -10.49
N THR A 129 2.82 5.12 -10.28
CA THR A 129 2.04 5.98 -9.38
C THR A 129 1.37 7.10 -10.18
N GLY A 130 0.33 7.72 -9.59
CA GLY A 130 -0.46 8.74 -10.26
C GLY A 130 0.37 9.94 -10.74
N ASP A 131 1.41 10.33 -10.00
CA ASP A 131 2.32 11.43 -10.36
C ASP A 131 3.17 11.14 -11.60
N GLN A 132 3.42 9.87 -11.90
CA GLN A 132 4.17 9.49 -13.11
C GLN A 132 3.33 9.57 -14.39
N VAL A 133 2.01 9.47 -14.26
CA VAL A 133 1.12 9.35 -15.43
C VAL A 133 0.20 10.55 -15.63
N LEU A 134 -0.11 11.30 -14.56
CA LEU A 134 -0.94 12.51 -14.61
C LEU A 134 -0.10 13.79 -14.62
N PRO A 135 -0.68 14.93 -15.07
CA PRO A 135 -0.07 16.25 -14.87
C PRO A 135 0.11 16.56 -13.38
N ALA A 136 1.20 17.24 -13.03
CA ALA A 136 1.58 17.50 -11.64
C ALA A 136 0.53 18.30 -10.84
N ASP A 137 -0.12 19.25 -11.48
CA ASP A 137 -1.19 20.06 -10.89
C ASP A 137 -2.44 19.22 -10.59
N VAL A 138 -2.83 18.37 -11.52
CA VAL A 138 -3.95 17.42 -11.34
C VAL A 138 -3.65 16.45 -10.19
N TYR A 139 -2.46 15.84 -10.22
CA TYR A 139 -2.04 14.93 -9.15
C TYR A 139 -2.04 15.61 -7.78
N ALA A 140 -1.52 16.84 -7.67
CA ALA A 140 -1.48 17.58 -6.42
C ALA A 140 -2.88 17.80 -5.81
N VAL A 141 -3.86 18.14 -6.65
CA VAL A 141 -5.26 18.31 -6.21
C VAL A 141 -5.85 17.00 -5.73
N ILE A 142 -5.66 15.91 -6.49
CA ILE A 142 -6.16 14.57 -6.11
C ILE A 142 -5.52 14.13 -4.79
N LYS A 143 -4.20 14.26 -4.66
CA LYS A 143 -3.46 13.92 -3.45
C LYS A 143 -4.00 14.66 -2.23
N ALA A 144 -4.10 15.99 -2.30
CA ALA A 144 -4.58 16.81 -1.19
C ALA A 144 -5.99 16.41 -0.76
N LYS A 145 -6.91 16.22 -1.72
CA LYS A 145 -8.28 15.79 -1.46
C LYS A 145 -8.31 14.39 -0.82
N THR A 146 -7.54 13.45 -1.36
CA THR A 146 -7.51 12.07 -0.84
C THR A 146 -7.02 12.03 0.59
N LEU A 147 -5.89 12.69 0.89
CA LEU A 147 -5.31 12.71 2.23
C LEU A 147 -6.23 13.38 3.26
N SER A 148 -7.08 14.32 2.85
CA SER A 148 -8.08 14.93 3.74
C SER A 148 -9.32 14.06 3.99
N THR A 149 -9.52 12.98 3.23
CA THR A 149 -10.74 12.15 3.30
C THR A 149 -10.46 10.71 3.71
N VAL A 150 -9.27 10.17 3.42
CA VAL A 150 -8.90 8.79 3.76
C VAL A 150 -8.95 8.58 5.28
N ARG A 151 -9.47 7.42 5.70
CA ARG A 151 -9.69 7.11 7.11
C ARG A 151 -9.09 5.76 7.46
N GLY A 152 -8.36 5.72 8.56
CA GLY A 152 -7.77 4.47 9.02
C GLY A 152 -7.07 4.64 10.36
N THR A 153 -6.61 3.53 10.90
CA THR A 153 -5.73 3.47 12.06
C THR A 153 -4.52 2.62 11.72
N VAL A 154 -3.37 3.03 12.16
CA VAL A 154 -2.17 2.20 12.16
C VAL A 154 -1.74 2.00 13.60
N GLN A 155 -1.59 0.76 14.01
CA GLN A 155 -1.16 0.42 15.36
C GLN A 155 0.33 0.11 15.35
N ALA A 156 1.08 0.81 16.19
CA ALA A 156 2.46 0.48 16.54
C ALA A 156 2.57 0.37 18.05
N ASP A 157 2.51 -0.85 18.57
CA ASP A 157 2.67 -1.11 20.00
C ASP A 157 4.15 -1.37 20.32
N ILE A 158 4.89 -0.29 20.55
CA ILE A 158 6.34 -0.31 20.72
C ILE A 158 6.73 -1.05 22.01
N LEU A 159 5.98 -0.84 23.10
CA LEU A 159 6.28 -1.47 24.38
C LEU A 159 6.00 -2.97 24.35
N LYS A 160 4.95 -3.39 23.69
CA LYS A 160 4.62 -4.80 23.50
C LYS A 160 5.64 -5.50 22.60
N GLU A 161 6.11 -4.83 21.57
CA GLU A 161 7.16 -5.34 20.68
C GLU A 161 8.44 -5.60 21.46
N ASP A 162 8.86 -4.66 22.32
CA ASP A 162 10.06 -4.79 23.15
C ASP A 162 9.96 -5.91 24.20
N GLN A 163 8.81 -6.07 24.82
CA GLN A 163 8.63 -6.97 25.97
C GLN A 163 8.24 -8.40 25.59
N ALA A 164 7.38 -8.59 24.60
CA ALA A 164 6.68 -9.86 24.42
C ALA A 164 7.02 -10.61 23.13
N GLN A 165 7.51 -9.94 22.10
CA GLN A 165 7.64 -10.54 20.80
C GLN A 165 9.09 -10.78 20.36
N ASN A 166 10.09 -10.29 21.10
CA ASN A 166 11.52 -10.33 20.70
C ASN A 166 11.73 -9.90 19.23
N THR A 167 10.88 -9.03 18.74
CA THR A 167 10.84 -8.55 17.35
C THR A 167 11.44 -7.17 17.22
N CYS A 168 12.24 -6.74 18.20
CA CYS A 168 12.91 -5.45 18.25
C CYS A 168 13.88 -5.30 17.08
N ILE A 169 13.34 -4.91 15.91
CA ILE A 169 14.15 -4.54 14.76
C ILE A 169 14.83 -3.19 15.02
N PHE A 170 14.15 -2.33 15.77
CA PHE A 170 14.61 -1.00 16.14
C PHE A 170 14.70 -0.85 17.65
N SER A 171 15.58 0.02 18.12
CA SER A 171 15.58 0.38 19.54
C SER A 171 14.28 1.08 19.91
N THR A 172 13.85 0.91 21.17
CA THR A 172 12.64 1.56 21.71
C THR A 172 12.70 3.09 21.52
N GLU A 173 13.87 3.70 21.72
CA GLU A 173 14.06 5.14 21.52
C GLU A 173 13.81 5.55 20.06
N PHE A 174 14.36 4.81 19.11
CA PHE A 174 14.14 5.08 17.68
C PHE A 174 12.66 4.96 17.31
N ALA A 175 12.02 3.88 17.76
CA ALA A 175 10.62 3.62 17.46
C ALA A 175 9.69 4.69 18.06
N LEU A 176 9.95 5.18 19.26
CA LEU A 176 9.20 6.27 19.89
C LEU A 176 9.38 7.59 19.13
N ARG A 177 10.60 7.93 18.70
CA ARG A 177 10.86 9.12 17.89
C ARG A 177 10.13 9.02 16.55
N LEU A 178 10.24 7.89 15.86
CA LEU A 178 9.58 7.66 14.58
C LEU A 178 8.05 7.82 14.68
N MET A 179 7.44 7.33 15.75
CA MET A 179 6.01 7.53 15.99
C MET A 179 5.66 8.97 16.35
N GLY A 180 6.58 9.70 17.00
CA GLY A 180 6.46 11.16 17.18
C GLY A 180 6.41 11.89 15.85
N ASP A 181 7.33 11.57 14.93
CA ASP A 181 7.37 12.15 13.58
C ASP A 181 6.08 11.84 12.78
N VAL A 182 5.53 10.63 12.93
CA VAL A 182 4.23 10.30 12.32
C VAL A 182 3.11 11.17 12.88
N GLN A 183 3.07 11.42 14.18
CA GLN A 183 2.06 12.30 14.80
C GLN A 183 2.23 13.75 14.36
N GLU A 184 3.45 14.23 14.20
CA GLU A 184 3.72 15.59 13.71
C GLU A 184 3.31 15.76 12.24
N TYR A 185 3.40 14.71 11.43
CA TYR A 185 2.97 14.73 10.02
C TYR A 185 1.46 14.94 9.86
N PHE A 186 0.62 14.46 10.78
CA PHE A 186 -0.84 14.57 10.75
C PHE A 186 -1.39 15.76 11.53
#